data_2a7de08bc52731c7e1a2bc5ab5c8ee7a
#
_entry.id   2a7de08bc52731c7e1a2bc5ab5c8ee7a
#
_cell.length_a   1.000
_cell.length_b   1.000
_cell.length_c   1.000
_cell.angle_alpha   90.00
_cell.angle_beta   90.00
_cell.angle_gamma   90.00
#
_symmetry.space_group_name_H-M   'P 1'
#
loop_
_entity.id
_entity.type
_entity.pdbx_description
1 polymer ?
#
loop_
_entity_poly.entity_id
_entity_poly.type
_entity_poly.pdbx_seq_one_letter_code
_entity_poly.pdbx_strand_id
1 'polypeptide(L)'
;MARGVRVFVGGGGTARIVSRLGGQIFLDEPQPVNIRNAVSRAITIAENMRMEQTNRSNIQAMLHYSKEGVICLSAQRDIVFHNAQALKLLRVEAPHELARFFPPLFLDEVLEHSSPFIDRVVTINGRQLLINTFPLAMSSSTTGAVCFIHDVQNLQK
;
A
#
# COMPACT_ATOMS: atom_id res chain seq x y z
N MET A 1 28.47 47.17 -22.26
CA MET A 1 29.18 45.95 -22.71
C MET A 1 28.62 44.75 -21.97
N ALA A 2 27.81 43.90 -22.61
CA ALA A 2 27.28 42.67 -22.02
C ALA A 2 28.45 41.71 -21.80
N ARG A 3 28.71 41.29 -20.56
CA ARG A 3 29.67 40.25 -20.23
C ARG A 3 29.06 38.94 -20.70
N GLY A 4 29.48 38.47 -21.88
CA GLY A 4 29.02 37.18 -22.41
C GLY A 4 29.49 36.04 -21.52
N VAL A 5 28.61 35.08 -21.29
CA VAL A 5 28.97 33.78 -20.66
C VAL A 5 30.01 33.08 -21.52
N ARG A 6 31.14 32.75 -20.95
CA ARG A 6 32.29 32.10 -21.68
C ARG A 6 32.47 30.62 -21.27
N VAL A 7 31.71 30.17 -20.30
CA VAL A 7 31.84 28.80 -19.77
C VAL A 7 30.55 28.07 -19.95
N PHE A 8 30.59 26.91 -20.53
CA PHE A 8 29.44 26.04 -20.80
C PHE A 8 29.73 24.64 -20.22
N VAL A 9 28.67 23.97 -19.80
CA VAL A 9 28.71 22.56 -19.40
C VAL A 9 27.85 21.79 -20.39
N GLY A 10 28.34 20.70 -20.96
CA GLY A 10 27.57 19.92 -21.92
C GLY A 10 28.28 18.72 -22.47
N GLY A 11 27.59 17.89 -23.23
CA GLY A 11 28.17 16.71 -23.91
C GLY A 11 28.92 17.01 -25.20
N GLY A 12 29.52 15.99 -25.80
CA GLY A 12 30.42 16.12 -26.97
C GLY A 12 29.81 16.83 -28.20
N GLY A 13 28.51 16.78 -28.40
CA GLY A 13 27.81 17.50 -29.48
C GLY A 13 27.86 19.02 -29.29
N THR A 14 27.70 19.49 -28.09
CA THR A 14 27.71 20.91 -27.71
C THR A 14 29.13 21.47 -27.72
N ALA A 15 30.12 20.64 -27.41
CA ALA A 15 31.55 21.02 -27.38
C ALA A 15 32.04 21.58 -28.71
N ARG A 16 31.69 20.98 -29.83
CA ARG A 16 32.07 21.44 -31.18
C ARG A 16 31.54 22.82 -31.53
N ILE A 17 30.33 23.12 -31.09
CA ILE A 17 29.66 24.42 -31.35
C ILE A 17 30.31 25.51 -30.50
N VAL A 18 30.49 25.24 -29.21
CA VAL A 18 31.03 26.21 -28.24
C VAL A 18 32.49 26.54 -28.56
N SER A 19 33.32 25.53 -28.94
CA SER A 19 34.72 25.76 -29.34
C SER A 19 34.86 26.63 -30.60
N ARG A 20 33.94 26.48 -31.58
CA ARG A 20 33.90 27.35 -32.77
C ARG A 20 33.55 28.79 -32.42
N LEU A 21 32.84 29.02 -31.35
CA LEU A 21 32.42 30.35 -30.88
C LEU A 21 33.42 30.94 -29.87
N GLY A 22 34.59 30.29 -29.65
CA GLY A 22 35.62 30.75 -28.73
C GLY A 22 35.27 30.64 -27.25
N GLY A 23 34.25 29.82 -26.91
CA GLY A 23 33.86 29.54 -25.53
C GLY A 23 34.66 28.37 -24.93
N GLN A 24 34.74 28.34 -23.59
CA GLN A 24 35.22 27.19 -22.83
C GLN A 24 34.08 26.28 -22.48
N ILE A 25 34.26 24.97 -22.68
CA ILE A 25 33.31 23.98 -22.32
C ILE A 25 33.88 22.97 -21.34
N PHE A 26 33.16 22.67 -20.27
CA PHE A 26 33.43 21.49 -19.45
C PHE A 26 32.58 20.33 -20.00
N LEU A 27 33.28 19.32 -20.49
CA LEU A 27 32.64 18.08 -20.94
C LEU A 27 32.16 17.28 -19.72
N ASP A 28 30.84 17.15 -19.61
CA ASP A 28 30.22 16.20 -18.69
C ASP A 28 30.07 14.88 -19.45
N GLU A 29 31.12 14.07 -19.49
CA GLU A 29 31.05 12.73 -20.01
C GLU A 29 30.61 11.78 -18.87
N PRO A 30 29.53 11.03 -19.06
CA PRO A 30 29.09 10.06 -18.05
C PRO A 30 30.22 9.04 -17.85
N GLN A 31 30.80 9.03 -16.67
CA GLN A 31 31.80 8.04 -16.30
C GLN A 31 31.20 6.64 -16.37
N PRO A 32 31.90 5.61 -16.92
CA PRO A 32 31.41 4.24 -16.99
C PRO A 32 30.93 3.69 -15.64
N VAL A 33 31.59 4.12 -14.55
CA VAL A 33 31.17 3.75 -13.17
C VAL A 33 29.82 4.33 -12.81
N ASN A 34 29.51 5.55 -13.24
CA ASN A 34 28.22 6.19 -12.96
C ASN A 34 27.09 5.52 -13.75
N ILE A 35 27.35 5.14 -15.01
CA ILE A 35 26.40 4.37 -15.82
C ILE A 35 26.14 3.02 -15.18
N ARG A 36 27.19 2.29 -14.77
CA ARG A 36 27.03 0.99 -14.09
C ARG A 36 26.22 1.11 -12.81
N ASN A 37 26.52 2.11 -11.98
CA ASN A 37 25.79 2.35 -10.74
C ASN A 37 24.33 2.72 -11.00
N ALA A 38 24.04 3.52 -12.02
CA ALA A 38 22.67 3.85 -12.40
C ALA A 38 21.89 2.62 -12.88
N VAL A 39 22.51 1.77 -13.71
CA VAL A 39 21.90 0.52 -14.17
C VAL A 39 21.67 -0.44 -13.00
N SER A 40 22.64 -0.62 -12.11
CA SER A 40 22.49 -1.49 -10.94
C SER A 40 21.36 -1.02 -10.03
N ARG A 41 21.26 0.28 -9.77
CA ARG A 41 20.13 0.85 -8.99
C ARG A 41 18.79 0.63 -9.68
N ALA A 42 18.71 0.82 -10.99
CA ALA A 42 17.50 0.59 -11.74
C ALA A 42 17.05 -0.87 -11.67
N ILE A 43 17.98 -1.83 -11.77
CA ILE A 43 17.69 -3.27 -11.61
C ILE A 43 17.15 -3.55 -10.21
N THR A 44 17.83 -3.06 -9.16
CA THR A 44 17.41 -3.27 -7.77
C THR A 44 16.00 -2.70 -7.51
N ILE A 45 15.71 -1.50 -8.03
CA ILE A 45 14.37 -0.90 -7.91
C ILE A 45 13.33 -1.76 -8.63
N ALA A 46 13.62 -2.22 -9.84
CA ALA A 46 12.71 -3.06 -10.62
C ALA A 46 12.45 -4.41 -9.94
N GLU A 47 13.47 -5.03 -9.35
CA GLU A 47 13.34 -6.28 -8.58
C GLU A 47 12.49 -6.08 -7.33
N ASN A 48 12.72 -5.01 -6.57
CA ASN A 48 11.92 -4.69 -5.39
C ASN A 48 10.45 -4.45 -5.76
N MET A 49 10.17 -3.67 -6.79
CA MET A 49 8.81 -3.42 -7.27
C MET A 49 8.11 -4.71 -7.71
N ARG A 50 8.84 -5.62 -8.39
CA ARG A 50 8.30 -6.92 -8.80
C ARG A 50 7.98 -7.79 -7.59
N MET A 51 8.84 -7.80 -6.58
CA MET A 51 8.66 -8.57 -5.36
C MET A 51 7.45 -8.05 -4.55
N GLU A 52 7.28 -6.73 -4.43
CA GLU A 52 6.11 -6.11 -3.82
C GLU A 52 4.82 -6.47 -4.56
N GLN A 53 4.81 -6.42 -5.88
CA GLN A 53 3.67 -6.82 -6.69
C GLN A 53 3.30 -8.29 -6.49
N THR A 54 4.29 -9.18 -6.46
CA THR A 54 4.06 -10.62 -6.23
C THR A 54 3.49 -10.87 -4.84
N ASN A 55 4.07 -10.25 -3.81
CA ASN A 55 3.58 -10.37 -2.44
C ASN A 55 2.14 -9.85 -2.28
N ARG A 56 1.85 -8.71 -2.89
CA ARG A 56 0.50 -8.14 -2.89
C ARG A 56 -0.51 -9.08 -3.54
N SER A 57 -0.17 -9.67 -4.70
CA SER A 57 -1.03 -10.62 -5.41
C SER A 57 -1.26 -11.89 -4.59
N ASN A 58 -0.22 -12.41 -3.93
CA ASN A 58 -0.33 -13.59 -3.07
C ASN A 58 -1.24 -13.33 -1.86
N ILE A 59 -1.09 -12.19 -1.19
CA ILE A 59 -1.95 -11.80 -0.06
C ILE A 59 -3.40 -11.66 -0.52
N GLN A 60 -3.64 -11.01 -1.67
CA GLN A 60 -4.99 -10.88 -2.21
C GLN A 60 -5.61 -12.24 -2.54
N ALA A 61 -4.84 -13.16 -3.12
CA ALA A 61 -5.31 -14.51 -3.39
C ALA A 61 -5.65 -15.27 -2.09
N MET A 62 -4.78 -15.21 -1.07
CA MET A 62 -5.04 -15.83 0.23
C MET A 62 -6.33 -15.29 0.87
N LEU A 63 -6.52 -13.98 0.88
CA LEU A 63 -7.71 -13.34 1.43
C LEU A 63 -8.97 -13.66 0.62
N HIS A 64 -8.84 -13.81 -0.70
CA HIS A 64 -9.97 -14.15 -1.58
C HIS A 64 -10.47 -15.59 -1.34
N TYR A 65 -9.55 -16.54 -1.13
CA TYR A 65 -9.89 -17.95 -0.86
C TYR A 65 -10.12 -18.26 0.62
N SER A 66 -9.92 -17.28 1.50
CA SER A 66 -10.21 -17.44 2.92
C SER A 66 -11.69 -17.72 3.15
N LYS A 67 -11.99 -18.60 4.10
CA LYS A 67 -13.35 -18.80 4.62
C LYS A 67 -13.75 -17.70 5.62
N GLU A 68 -12.81 -16.87 6.01
CA GLU A 68 -13.01 -15.74 6.91
C GLU A 68 -13.38 -14.50 6.13
N GLY A 69 -14.32 -13.72 6.66
CA GLY A 69 -14.58 -12.38 6.19
C GLY A 69 -13.48 -11.44 6.68
N VAL A 70 -12.95 -10.61 5.80
CA VAL A 70 -11.93 -9.62 6.15
C VAL A 70 -12.39 -8.25 5.69
N ILE A 71 -12.30 -7.26 6.59
CA ILE A 71 -12.57 -5.84 6.32
C ILE A 71 -11.41 -5.04 6.89
N CYS A 72 -10.85 -4.13 6.08
CA CYS A 72 -9.83 -3.18 6.52
C CYS A 72 -10.32 -1.75 6.32
N LEU A 73 -10.11 -0.91 7.34
CA LEU A 73 -10.37 0.53 7.29
C LEU A 73 -9.06 1.32 7.35
N SER A 74 -9.06 2.49 6.72
CA SER A 74 -8.06 3.53 6.96
C SER A 74 -8.32 4.24 8.30
N ALA A 75 -7.39 5.09 8.74
CA ALA A 75 -7.59 5.96 9.90
C ALA A 75 -8.74 6.97 9.70
N GLN A 76 -9.12 7.25 8.45
CA GLN A 76 -10.25 8.11 8.09
C GLN A 76 -11.59 7.35 8.02
N ARG A 77 -11.62 6.08 8.41
CA ARG A 77 -12.78 5.19 8.34
C ARG A 77 -13.23 4.82 6.93
N ASP A 78 -12.36 5.00 5.94
CA ASP A 78 -12.64 4.54 4.58
C ASP A 78 -12.35 3.04 4.46
N ILE A 79 -13.19 2.32 3.71
CA ILE A 79 -12.97 0.91 3.44
C ILE A 79 -11.83 0.78 2.43
N VAL A 80 -10.67 0.32 2.90
CA VAL A 80 -9.47 0.12 2.09
C VAL A 80 -9.49 -1.26 1.42
N PHE A 81 -10.05 -2.24 2.11
CA PHE A 81 -10.14 -3.61 1.60
C PHE A 81 -11.33 -4.35 2.22
N HIS A 82 -11.93 -5.22 1.46
CA HIS A 82 -12.83 -6.27 1.92
C HIS A 82 -12.73 -7.47 0.98
N ASN A 83 -12.99 -8.67 1.48
CA ASN A 83 -13.11 -9.84 0.63
C ASN A 83 -14.60 -10.22 0.41
N ALA A 84 -14.86 -11.07 -0.58
CA ALA A 84 -16.21 -11.52 -0.89
C ALA A 84 -16.88 -12.26 0.29
N GLN A 85 -16.10 -12.93 1.13
CA GLN A 85 -16.60 -13.65 2.28
C GLN A 85 -17.18 -12.72 3.36
N ALA A 86 -16.60 -11.53 3.54
CA ALA A 86 -17.15 -10.52 4.44
C ALA A 86 -18.56 -10.09 4.02
N LEU A 87 -18.77 -9.79 2.73
CA LEU A 87 -20.09 -9.45 2.19
C LEU A 87 -21.09 -10.59 2.42
N LYS A 88 -20.68 -11.82 2.16
CA LYS A 88 -21.51 -13.02 2.33
C LYS A 88 -21.89 -13.30 3.79
N LEU A 89 -20.95 -13.16 4.72
CA LEU A 89 -21.20 -13.38 6.14
C LEU A 89 -22.13 -12.32 6.72
N LEU A 90 -21.96 -11.07 6.32
CA LEU A 90 -22.78 -9.94 6.75
C LEU A 90 -24.08 -9.81 5.94
N ARG A 91 -24.27 -10.61 4.89
CA ARG A 91 -25.44 -10.57 3.99
C ARG A 91 -25.65 -9.18 3.40
N VAL A 92 -24.60 -8.64 2.79
CA VAL A 92 -24.60 -7.35 2.09
C VAL A 92 -24.30 -7.59 0.61
N GLU A 93 -24.99 -6.86 -0.24
CA GLU A 93 -24.79 -6.96 -1.69
C GLU A 93 -23.76 -5.95 -2.19
N ALA A 94 -23.66 -4.80 -1.53
CA ALA A 94 -22.78 -3.73 -1.97
C ALA A 94 -21.79 -3.28 -0.88
N PRO A 95 -20.54 -3.01 -1.22
CA PRO A 95 -19.49 -2.65 -0.26
C PRO A 95 -19.82 -1.42 0.60
N HIS A 96 -20.54 -0.43 0.07
CA HIS A 96 -20.91 0.78 0.82
C HIS A 96 -21.83 0.50 2.01
N GLU A 97 -22.54 -0.63 1.98
CA GLU A 97 -23.40 -1.04 3.09
C GLU A 97 -22.61 -1.56 4.30
N LEU A 98 -21.32 -1.88 4.13
CA LEU A 98 -20.47 -2.38 5.22
C LEU A 98 -20.32 -1.37 6.36
N ALA A 99 -20.43 -0.08 6.09
CA ALA A 99 -20.28 0.98 7.08
C ALA A 99 -21.26 0.85 8.26
N ARG A 100 -22.46 0.33 8.04
CA ARG A 100 -23.46 0.09 9.11
C ARG A 100 -23.03 -0.96 10.13
N PHE A 101 -22.02 -1.77 9.79
CA PHE A 101 -21.52 -2.82 10.67
C PHE A 101 -20.25 -2.43 11.44
N PHE A 102 -19.71 -1.24 11.25
CA PHE A 102 -18.48 -0.82 11.94
C PHE A 102 -18.64 -0.89 13.46
N PRO A 103 -19.75 -0.40 14.08
CA PRO A 103 -19.92 -0.54 15.52
C PRO A 103 -19.97 -1.99 16.01
N PRO A 104 -20.81 -2.90 15.48
CA PRO A 104 -20.83 -4.28 15.96
C PRO A 104 -19.56 -5.07 15.63
N LEU A 105 -18.71 -4.60 14.72
CA LEU A 105 -17.41 -5.18 14.41
C LEU A 105 -16.25 -4.54 15.20
N PHE A 106 -16.55 -3.60 16.11
CA PHE A 106 -15.59 -2.88 16.94
C PHE A 106 -14.50 -2.12 16.15
N LEU A 107 -14.80 -1.75 14.91
CA LEU A 107 -13.83 -1.07 14.03
C LEU A 107 -13.60 0.37 14.50
N ASP A 108 -14.65 1.07 14.90
CA ASP A 108 -14.56 2.44 15.41
C ASP A 108 -13.78 2.49 16.74
N GLU A 109 -14.11 1.60 17.67
CA GLU A 109 -13.46 1.53 18.98
C GLU A 109 -11.97 1.20 18.85
N VAL A 110 -11.60 0.31 17.92
CA VAL A 110 -10.19 -0.02 17.66
C VAL A 110 -9.44 1.18 17.09
N LEU A 111 -10.06 1.96 16.21
CA LEU A 111 -9.45 3.18 15.68
C LEU A 111 -9.25 4.25 16.75
N GLU A 112 -10.22 4.38 17.69
CA GLU A 112 -10.17 5.38 18.75
C GLU A 112 -9.20 5.02 19.87
N HIS A 113 -9.18 3.77 20.28
CA HIS A 113 -8.44 3.33 21.45
C HIS A 113 -7.14 2.57 21.13
N SER A 114 -6.88 2.25 19.87
CA SER A 114 -5.71 1.48 19.42
C SER A 114 -5.52 0.13 20.16
N SER A 115 -6.62 -0.43 20.66
CA SER A 115 -6.65 -1.68 21.41
C SER A 115 -7.41 -2.76 20.65
N PRO A 116 -6.91 -4.01 20.59
CA PRO A 116 -7.59 -5.08 19.88
C PRO A 116 -8.84 -5.58 20.62
N PHE A 117 -9.83 -5.99 19.85
CA PHE A 117 -10.97 -6.76 20.34
C PHE A 117 -10.85 -8.18 19.80
N ILE A 118 -10.76 -9.15 20.70
CA ILE A 118 -10.47 -10.55 20.37
C ILE A 118 -11.59 -11.43 20.91
N ASP A 119 -11.97 -12.46 20.14
CA ASP A 119 -12.94 -13.50 20.49
C ASP A 119 -14.32 -12.93 20.91
N ARG A 120 -14.76 -11.89 20.22
CA ARG A 120 -16.07 -11.31 20.46
C ARG A 120 -17.13 -12.01 19.61
N VAL A 121 -18.12 -12.59 20.27
CA VAL A 121 -19.27 -13.19 19.58
C VAL A 121 -20.38 -12.15 19.48
N VAL A 122 -20.80 -11.87 18.26
CA VAL A 122 -21.90 -10.95 17.95
C VAL A 122 -22.96 -11.64 17.11
N THR A 123 -24.19 -11.21 17.26
CA THR A 123 -25.29 -11.68 16.41
C THR A 123 -25.62 -10.63 15.36
N ILE A 124 -25.35 -10.94 14.10
CA ILE A 124 -25.62 -10.08 12.96
C ILE A 124 -26.53 -10.81 11.98
N ASN A 125 -27.65 -10.22 11.64
CA ASN A 125 -28.64 -10.78 10.70
C ASN A 125 -29.05 -12.23 11.04
N GLY A 126 -29.18 -12.54 12.35
CA GLY A 126 -29.56 -13.85 12.87
C GLY A 126 -28.44 -14.90 12.84
N ARG A 127 -27.20 -14.51 12.57
CA ARG A 127 -26.01 -15.37 12.63
C ARG A 127 -25.11 -14.99 13.80
N GLN A 128 -24.58 -15.99 14.47
CA GLN A 128 -23.52 -15.79 15.45
C GLN A 128 -22.18 -15.77 14.73
N LEU A 129 -21.49 -14.65 14.82
CA LEU A 129 -20.19 -14.42 14.22
C LEU A 129 -19.16 -14.17 15.31
N LEU A 130 -17.99 -14.80 15.18
CA LEU A 130 -16.83 -14.53 16.01
C LEU A 130 -16.02 -13.43 15.34
N ILE A 131 -15.75 -12.37 16.08
CA ILE A 131 -15.08 -11.16 15.57
C ILE A 131 -13.75 -10.99 16.27
N ASN A 132 -12.72 -10.77 15.46
CA ASN A 132 -11.40 -10.35 15.89
C ASN A 132 -11.01 -9.08 15.15
N THR A 133 -10.87 -7.97 15.88
CA THR A 133 -10.55 -6.67 15.29
C THR A 133 -9.26 -6.13 15.90
N PHE A 134 -8.32 -5.74 15.03
CA PHE A 134 -6.99 -5.30 15.40
C PHE A 134 -6.67 -3.93 14.82
N PRO A 135 -5.93 -3.08 15.56
CA PRO A 135 -5.40 -1.85 15.00
C PRO A 135 -4.27 -2.17 14.02
N LEU A 136 -4.25 -1.46 12.91
CA LEU A 136 -3.11 -1.41 12.00
C LEU A 136 -2.25 -0.22 12.42
N ALA A 137 -1.01 -0.47 12.83
CA ALA A 137 -0.09 0.57 13.29
C ALA A 137 1.17 0.60 12.44
N MET A 138 1.63 1.79 12.11
CA MET A 138 2.98 2.04 11.61
C MET A 138 3.72 2.92 12.63
N SER A 139 4.84 2.42 13.14
CA SER A 139 5.60 3.10 14.21
C SER A 139 4.74 3.27 15.49
N SER A 140 4.37 4.49 15.85
CA SER A 140 3.58 4.80 17.05
C SER A 140 2.15 5.30 16.76
N SER A 141 1.71 5.30 15.50
CA SER A 141 0.39 5.80 15.11
C SER A 141 -0.47 4.71 14.50
N THR A 142 -1.75 4.67 14.89
CA THR A 142 -2.75 3.81 14.27
C THR A 142 -3.09 4.35 12.89
N THR A 143 -2.82 3.54 11.86
CA THR A 143 -3.05 3.89 10.46
C THR A 143 -4.33 3.30 9.89
N GLY A 144 -5.00 2.45 10.67
CA GLY A 144 -6.23 1.79 10.27
C GLY A 144 -6.65 0.70 11.24
N ALA A 145 -7.63 -0.09 10.85
CA ALA A 145 -8.10 -1.27 11.57
C ALA A 145 -8.37 -2.42 10.60
N VAL A 146 -8.18 -3.66 11.08
CA VAL A 146 -8.56 -4.88 10.35
C VAL A 146 -9.47 -5.74 11.21
N CYS A 147 -10.56 -6.20 10.63
CA CYS A 147 -11.53 -7.10 11.25
C CYS A 147 -11.56 -8.43 10.52
N PHE A 148 -11.45 -9.52 11.27
CA PHE A 148 -11.67 -10.89 10.83
C PHE A 148 -13.00 -11.39 11.36
N ILE A 149 -13.82 -11.97 10.50
CA ILE A 149 -15.18 -12.42 10.76
C ILE A 149 -15.27 -13.91 10.49
N HIS A 150 -15.60 -14.69 11.51
CA HIS A 150 -15.80 -16.14 11.41
C HIS A 150 -17.25 -16.51 11.68
N ASP A 151 -17.78 -17.48 10.95
CA ASP A 151 -19.07 -18.08 11.27
C ASP A 151 -18.88 -19.16 12.35
N VAL A 152 -19.48 -18.95 13.51
CA VAL A 152 -19.38 -19.87 14.65
C VAL A 152 -19.87 -21.29 14.28
N GLN A 153 -20.86 -21.40 13.40
CA GLN A 153 -21.39 -22.69 12.95
C GLN A 153 -20.38 -23.51 12.15
N ASN A 154 -19.37 -22.87 11.55
CA ASN A 154 -18.30 -23.54 10.80
C ASN A 154 -17.10 -23.96 11.66
N LEU A 155 -17.02 -23.53 12.92
CA LEU A 155 -15.96 -23.89 13.85
C LEU A 155 -16.17 -25.25 14.52
N GLN A 156 -17.36 -25.87 14.36
CA GLN A 156 -17.73 -27.14 15.00
C GLN A 156 -17.59 -28.37 14.07
N LYS A 157 -16.86 -28.24 12.95
CA LYS A 157 -16.62 -29.38 12.04
C LYS A 157 -15.14 -29.73 12.00
#